data_3d24065920f21f8b6eeb58999e7ddee2
#
_entry.id   3d24065920f21f8b6eeb58999e7ddee2
#
_cell.length_a   1.000
_cell.length_b   1.000
_cell.length_c   1.000
_cell.angle_alpha   90.00
_cell.angle_beta   90.00
_cell.angle_gamma   90.00
#
_symmetry.space_group_name_H-M   'P 1'
#
loop_
_entity.id
_entity.type
_entity.pdbx_description
1 polymer ?
#
loop_
_entity_poly.entity_id
_entity_poly.type
_entity_poly.pdbx_seq_one_letter_code
_entity_poly.pdbx_strand_id
1 'polypeptide(L)'
;KGVILTAKHHDGFCLWPTQLTEYCIRNTPYKNGQGDIVRELSDACKKYGIKFAVYLSPWDRHQANYGTPEYVDYFYKQLHELLTNYGDVFEIWFDGANGGDGWYGGAKDSRTIDRKTYYNYPRAYKMIDELQPQAVIFSDGGPGCRWVGNEKGFAGATNWSFLRAGEVYPGYPNYRELQYGHADGNQWVAAECDVSIRPGWFYHPEEDGRVKTVDELTDLYYRSVGHNATLLLNFPVDRDGLIHPTDSANAVNFHKNIQKQLEKNLLAGLSPKTSDERGKAFSAKAVTDNDYDTYWATNDDVTSATIEFDL
;
A
#
# COMPACT_ATOMS: atom_id res chain seq x y z
N LYS A 1 -1.97 -1.69 -12.43
CA LYS A 1 -1.60 -2.80 -11.53
C LYS A 1 -0.10 -2.77 -11.30
N GLY A 2 0.35 -3.06 -10.08
CA GLY A 2 1.75 -3.10 -9.67
C GLY A 2 2.03 -4.24 -8.72
N VAL A 3 3.31 -4.46 -8.46
CA VAL A 3 3.82 -5.40 -7.45
C VAL A 3 4.76 -4.64 -6.53
N ILE A 4 4.57 -4.78 -5.23
CA ILE A 4 5.46 -4.24 -4.20
C ILE A 4 6.24 -5.41 -3.62
N LEU A 5 7.56 -5.38 -3.74
CA LEU A 5 8.44 -6.39 -3.17
C LEU A 5 8.84 -6.01 -1.75
N THR A 6 8.62 -6.89 -0.80
CA THR A 6 9.23 -6.77 0.53
C THR A 6 10.74 -6.99 0.42
N ALA A 7 11.49 -5.93 0.07
CA ALA A 7 12.92 -6.02 -0.18
C ALA A 7 13.73 -6.27 1.12
N LYS A 8 13.27 -5.69 2.23
CA LYS A 8 13.78 -5.96 3.59
C LYS A 8 12.64 -5.83 4.59
N HIS A 9 12.35 -6.89 5.34
CA HIS A 9 11.39 -6.87 6.46
C HIS A 9 12.09 -6.55 7.80
N HIS A 10 11.37 -6.63 8.91
CA HIS A 10 11.84 -6.30 10.27
C HIS A 10 13.00 -7.18 10.77
N ASP A 11 13.21 -8.35 10.16
CA ASP A 11 14.35 -9.22 10.46
C ASP A 11 15.69 -8.67 9.95
N GLY A 12 15.64 -7.71 9.02
CA GLY A 12 16.80 -7.01 8.47
C GLY A 12 17.48 -7.72 7.28
N PHE A 13 16.95 -8.88 6.81
CA PHE A 13 17.53 -9.58 5.66
C PHE A 13 17.23 -8.84 4.35
N CYS A 14 18.28 -8.52 3.59
CA CYS A 14 18.18 -7.78 2.34
C CYS A 14 18.10 -8.75 1.13
N LEU A 15 17.04 -8.64 0.33
CA LEU A 15 16.84 -9.46 -0.88
C LEU A 15 17.67 -8.98 -2.09
N TRP A 16 18.56 -8.02 -1.90
CA TRP A 16 19.52 -7.51 -2.90
C TRP A 16 20.95 -7.59 -2.38
N PRO A 17 21.96 -7.64 -3.25
CA PRO A 17 23.37 -7.83 -2.88
C PRO A 17 24.03 -6.54 -2.36
N THR A 18 23.40 -5.93 -1.35
CA THR A 18 23.93 -4.70 -0.72
C THR A 18 25.33 -4.89 -0.17
N GLN A 19 26.13 -3.81 -0.17
CA GLN A 19 27.45 -3.77 0.48
C GLN A 19 27.37 -3.23 1.92
N LEU A 20 26.19 -2.86 2.39
CA LEU A 20 25.98 -2.21 3.69
C LEU A 20 25.88 -3.21 4.85
N THR A 21 25.57 -4.47 4.54
CA THR A 21 25.47 -5.56 5.52
C THR A 21 25.81 -6.91 4.90
N GLU A 22 26.35 -7.81 5.72
CA GLU A 22 26.55 -9.21 5.32
C GLU A 22 25.24 -10.03 5.37
N TYR A 23 24.19 -9.52 6.04
CA TYR A 23 22.90 -10.18 6.15
C TYR A 23 22.03 -9.89 4.93
N CYS A 24 22.40 -10.49 3.79
CA CYS A 24 21.77 -10.27 2.50
C CYS A 24 21.91 -11.48 1.57
N ILE A 25 21.17 -11.47 0.47
CA ILE A 25 21.10 -12.53 -0.53
C ILE A 25 22.48 -12.95 -1.08
N ARG A 26 23.45 -12.03 -1.17
CA ARG A 26 24.82 -12.27 -1.62
C ARG A 26 25.53 -13.37 -0.80
N ASN A 27 25.21 -13.49 0.46
CA ASN A 27 25.81 -14.44 1.39
C ASN A 27 24.95 -15.72 1.58
N THR A 28 24.14 -16.04 0.59
CA THR A 28 23.35 -17.27 0.53
C THR A 28 23.79 -18.16 -0.62
N PRO A 29 23.41 -19.45 -0.64
CA PRO A 29 23.65 -20.34 -1.79
C PRO A 29 22.88 -19.94 -3.05
N TYR A 30 21.91 -19.04 -2.96
CA TYR A 30 21.09 -18.65 -4.10
C TYR A 30 21.95 -18.12 -5.24
N LYS A 31 21.86 -18.75 -6.42
CA LYS A 31 22.69 -18.47 -7.60
C LYS A 31 24.19 -18.36 -7.31
N ASN A 32 24.69 -19.19 -6.38
CA ASN A 32 26.08 -19.17 -5.94
C ASN A 32 26.54 -17.78 -5.41
N GLY A 33 25.70 -17.08 -4.67
CA GLY A 33 25.96 -15.74 -4.14
C GLY A 33 25.81 -14.59 -5.15
N GLN A 34 25.31 -14.87 -6.34
CA GLN A 34 25.08 -13.87 -7.40
C GLN A 34 23.59 -13.52 -7.57
N GLY A 35 22.74 -13.93 -6.63
CA GLY A 35 21.31 -13.63 -6.67
C GLY A 35 21.02 -12.16 -6.34
N ASP A 36 20.01 -11.61 -7.02
CA ASP A 36 19.43 -10.29 -6.76
C ASP A 36 17.93 -10.36 -7.05
N ILE A 37 17.13 -10.71 -6.02
CA ILE A 37 15.69 -10.88 -6.18
C ILE A 37 15.00 -9.56 -6.54
N VAL A 38 15.51 -8.43 -6.04
CA VAL A 38 15.00 -7.11 -6.39
C VAL A 38 15.15 -6.83 -7.88
N ARG A 39 16.33 -7.12 -8.44
CA ARG A 39 16.62 -6.99 -9.87
C ARG A 39 15.76 -7.93 -10.70
N GLU A 40 15.69 -9.19 -10.30
CA GLU A 40 14.95 -10.23 -11.01
C GLU A 40 13.46 -9.89 -11.12
N LEU A 41 12.87 -9.37 -10.03
CA LEU A 41 11.47 -8.94 -10.05
C LEU A 41 11.27 -7.65 -10.83
N SER A 42 12.16 -6.66 -10.70
CA SER A 42 12.09 -5.43 -11.50
C SER A 42 12.14 -5.73 -13.00
N ASP A 43 13.06 -6.58 -13.44
CA ASP A 43 13.18 -7.00 -14.84
C ASP A 43 11.94 -7.79 -15.33
N ALA A 44 11.38 -8.64 -14.48
CA ALA A 44 10.14 -9.35 -14.76
C ALA A 44 8.96 -8.38 -14.90
N CYS A 45 8.82 -7.43 -13.99
CA CYS A 45 7.79 -6.39 -14.04
C CYS A 45 7.87 -5.59 -15.34
N LYS A 46 9.06 -5.17 -15.74
CA LYS A 46 9.29 -4.48 -17.01
C LYS A 46 8.89 -5.35 -18.22
N LYS A 47 9.28 -6.63 -18.19
CA LYS A 47 8.95 -7.60 -19.27
C LYS A 47 7.45 -7.78 -19.45
N TYR A 48 6.69 -7.80 -18.35
CA TYR A 48 5.24 -8.07 -18.39
C TYR A 48 4.36 -6.81 -18.30
N GLY A 49 4.95 -5.62 -18.33
CA GLY A 49 4.20 -4.35 -18.26
C GLY A 49 3.49 -4.13 -16.92
N ILE A 50 4.07 -4.63 -15.83
CA ILE A 50 3.59 -4.44 -14.46
C ILE A 50 4.46 -3.39 -13.79
N LYS A 51 3.87 -2.48 -13.03
CA LYS A 51 4.62 -1.48 -12.26
C LYS A 51 5.38 -2.17 -11.12
N PHE A 52 6.64 -1.76 -10.91
CA PHE A 52 7.51 -2.28 -9.86
C PHE A 52 7.58 -1.30 -8.70
N ALA A 53 7.54 -1.82 -7.46
CA ALA A 53 7.68 -1.07 -6.23
C ALA A 53 8.43 -1.87 -5.16
N VAL A 54 8.88 -1.18 -4.12
CA VAL A 54 9.62 -1.78 -3.02
C VAL A 54 9.06 -1.39 -1.66
N TYR A 55 9.01 -2.36 -0.76
CA TYR A 55 8.83 -2.19 0.66
C TYR A 55 10.20 -2.22 1.33
N LEU A 56 10.49 -1.26 2.15
CA LEU A 56 11.70 -1.20 2.97
C LEU A 56 11.30 -0.93 4.43
N SER A 57 11.44 -1.94 5.30
CA SER A 57 11.19 -1.75 6.71
C SER A 57 12.18 -0.76 7.32
N PRO A 58 11.71 0.31 7.98
CA PRO A 58 12.56 1.17 8.79
C PRO A 58 13.00 0.47 10.08
N TRP A 59 12.26 -0.54 10.53
CA TRP A 59 12.57 -1.34 11.68
C TRP A 59 13.51 -2.49 11.31
N ASP A 60 14.61 -2.67 12.04
CA ASP A 60 15.63 -3.68 11.75
C ASP A 60 16.14 -4.31 13.06
N ARG A 61 15.72 -5.54 13.31
CA ARG A 61 16.06 -6.28 14.52
C ARG A 61 17.45 -6.93 14.48
N HIS A 62 18.09 -6.95 13.31
CA HIS A 62 19.41 -7.53 13.10
C HIS A 62 20.53 -6.51 13.36
N GLN A 63 20.30 -5.22 13.05
CA GLN A 63 21.35 -4.21 13.15
C GLN A 63 21.69 -3.86 14.59
N ALA A 64 22.98 -3.97 14.89
CA ALA A 64 23.51 -3.70 16.24
C ALA A 64 23.37 -2.22 16.66
N ASN A 65 23.37 -1.31 15.68
CA ASN A 65 23.25 0.13 15.91
C ASN A 65 21.81 0.66 15.77
N TYR A 66 20.80 -0.21 15.66
CA TYR A 66 19.42 0.25 15.70
C TYR A 66 19.14 1.10 16.95
N GLY A 67 18.42 2.19 16.78
CA GLY A 67 18.15 3.16 17.84
C GLY A 67 19.21 4.27 17.96
N THR A 68 20.22 4.29 17.09
CA THR A 68 21.24 5.34 17.03
C THR A 68 21.19 6.13 15.72
N PRO A 69 21.81 7.31 15.62
CA PRO A 69 21.88 8.08 14.36
C PRO A 69 22.56 7.32 13.21
N GLU A 70 23.54 6.46 13.50
CA GLU A 70 24.27 5.68 12.50
C GLU A 70 23.35 4.68 11.80
N TYR A 71 22.34 4.13 12.51
CA TYR A 71 21.34 3.30 11.88
C TYR A 71 20.48 4.09 10.90
N VAL A 72 20.12 5.30 11.23
CA VAL A 72 19.34 6.17 10.34
C VAL A 72 20.09 6.40 9.03
N ASP A 73 21.39 6.65 9.09
CA ASP A 73 22.23 6.79 7.88
C ASP A 73 22.36 5.47 7.10
N TYR A 74 22.44 4.32 7.79
CA TYR A 74 22.42 3.00 7.16
C TYR A 74 21.10 2.78 6.41
N PHE A 75 19.96 3.06 7.04
CA PHE A 75 18.64 2.96 6.42
C PHE A 75 18.52 3.83 5.15
N TYR A 76 19.01 5.07 5.21
CA TYR A 76 18.98 5.97 4.04
C TYR A 76 19.91 5.53 2.91
N LYS A 77 21.03 4.90 3.22
CA LYS A 77 21.90 4.30 2.19
C LYS A 77 21.20 3.12 1.50
N GLN A 78 20.50 2.28 2.26
CA GLN A 78 19.68 1.20 1.69
C GLN A 78 18.57 1.74 0.80
N LEU A 79 17.85 2.76 1.27
CA LEU A 79 16.81 3.42 0.47
C LEU A 79 17.40 3.98 -0.83
N HIS A 80 18.54 4.64 -0.78
CA HIS A 80 19.22 5.15 -1.97
C HIS A 80 19.60 4.04 -2.96
N GLU A 81 20.13 2.90 -2.50
CA GLU A 81 20.41 1.75 -3.38
C GLU A 81 19.15 1.28 -4.11
N LEU A 82 18.02 1.17 -3.41
CA LEU A 82 16.74 0.72 -4.00
C LEU A 82 16.16 1.73 -4.99
N LEU A 83 16.34 3.02 -4.74
CA LEU A 83 15.82 4.08 -5.62
C LEU A 83 16.68 4.30 -6.88
N THR A 84 17.94 3.89 -6.88
CA THR A 84 18.88 4.20 -7.99
C THR A 84 19.25 3.00 -8.84
N ASN A 85 19.18 1.78 -8.31
CA ASN A 85 19.73 0.62 -9.00
C ASN A 85 18.71 -0.21 -9.79
N TYR A 86 17.40 -0.02 -9.60
CA TYR A 86 16.37 -0.97 -10.05
C TYR A 86 15.36 -0.40 -11.07
N GLY A 87 15.67 0.78 -11.65
CA GLY A 87 14.80 1.47 -12.61
C GLY A 87 13.66 2.21 -11.93
N ASP A 88 12.56 2.40 -12.67
CA ASP A 88 11.43 3.18 -12.20
C ASP A 88 10.66 2.44 -11.10
N VAL A 89 10.45 3.13 -9.99
CA VAL A 89 9.71 2.64 -8.83
C VAL A 89 8.41 3.44 -8.71
N PHE A 90 7.25 2.76 -8.75
CA PHE A 90 5.97 3.47 -8.69
C PHE A 90 5.50 3.77 -7.27
N GLU A 91 6.01 3.01 -6.28
CA GLU A 91 5.64 3.18 -4.87
C GLU A 91 6.77 2.76 -3.95
N ILE A 92 6.98 3.52 -2.89
CA ILE A 92 7.86 3.18 -1.78
C ILE A 92 6.98 2.94 -0.56
N TRP A 93 7.04 1.73 -0.04
CA TRP A 93 6.21 1.29 1.07
C TRP A 93 7.01 1.24 2.37
N PHE A 94 6.73 2.17 3.28
CA PHE A 94 7.32 2.19 4.61
C PHE A 94 6.34 1.59 5.62
N ASP A 95 6.78 0.55 6.32
CA ASP A 95 5.99 -0.03 7.39
C ASP A 95 5.85 0.95 8.56
N GLY A 96 4.62 1.15 9.01
CA GLY A 96 4.34 1.97 10.17
C GLY A 96 4.57 1.29 11.51
N ALA A 97 4.89 -0.01 11.50
CA ALA A 97 5.25 -0.76 12.70
C ALA A 97 6.55 -0.25 13.33
N ASN A 98 6.65 1.06 13.53
CA ASN A 98 7.71 1.72 14.31
C ASN A 98 7.66 1.27 15.77
N GLY A 99 7.30 0.00 15.95
CA GLY A 99 7.34 -0.66 17.22
C GLY A 99 8.71 -0.77 17.81
N GLY A 100 9.71 -0.11 17.23
CA GLY A 100 11.11 -0.16 17.50
C GLY A 100 11.59 -0.28 18.94
N ASP A 101 10.67 -0.27 19.89
CA ASP A 101 10.98 -0.50 21.30
C ASP A 101 11.10 -2.00 21.61
N GLY A 102 11.97 -2.33 22.54
CA GLY A 102 12.17 -3.68 23.05
C GLY A 102 13.54 -4.25 22.77
N TRP A 103 13.64 -5.58 22.84
CA TRP A 103 14.89 -6.31 22.68
C TRP A 103 15.30 -6.43 21.20
N TYR A 104 16.54 -6.05 20.90
CA TYR A 104 17.16 -6.18 19.59
C TYR A 104 18.30 -7.18 19.62
N GLY A 105 18.14 -8.31 18.93
CA GLY A 105 19.10 -9.41 18.93
C GLY A 105 20.46 -9.00 18.39
N GLY A 106 20.54 -8.22 17.34
CA GLY A 106 21.78 -7.69 16.78
C GLY A 106 22.52 -6.77 17.75
N ALA A 107 21.82 -5.94 18.48
CA ALA A 107 22.39 -5.06 19.50
C ALA A 107 22.68 -5.79 20.82
N LYS A 108 22.04 -6.95 21.06
CA LYS A 108 22.02 -7.66 22.37
C LYS A 108 21.61 -6.74 23.53
N ASP A 109 20.64 -5.89 23.26
CA ASP A 109 20.19 -4.84 24.17
C ASP A 109 18.76 -4.43 23.86
N SER A 110 18.10 -3.74 24.80
CA SER A 110 16.82 -3.08 24.57
C SER A 110 17.01 -1.69 24.00
N ARG A 111 16.17 -1.31 23.03
CA ARG A 111 16.17 0.02 22.40
C ARG A 111 14.80 0.66 22.56
N THR A 112 14.80 1.97 22.66
CA THR A 112 13.62 2.82 22.63
C THR A 112 13.88 3.98 21.68
N ILE A 113 12.91 4.31 20.83
CA ILE A 113 13.02 5.40 19.88
C ILE A 113 11.86 6.38 20.04
N ASP A 114 12.09 7.64 19.70
CA ASP A 114 11.00 8.58 19.44
C ASP A 114 10.45 8.31 18.04
N ARG A 115 9.30 7.66 17.96
CA ARG A 115 8.65 7.25 16.72
C ARG A 115 8.41 8.39 15.75
N LYS A 116 8.18 9.60 16.26
CA LYS A 116 7.87 10.77 15.43
C LYS A 116 9.12 11.34 14.74
N THR A 117 10.27 11.29 15.39
CA THR A 117 11.46 12.03 14.94
C THR A 117 12.64 11.17 14.56
N TYR A 118 12.78 9.97 15.11
CA TYR A 118 13.97 9.13 14.98
C TYR A 118 14.39 8.87 13.53
N TYR A 119 13.44 8.46 12.68
CA TYR A 119 13.75 8.12 11.29
C TYR A 119 13.91 9.34 10.38
N ASN A 120 13.53 10.54 10.82
CA ASN A 120 13.57 11.76 10.02
C ASN A 120 12.92 11.60 8.63
N TYR A 121 11.66 11.15 8.57
CA TYR A 121 10.95 10.91 7.33
C TYR A 121 10.96 12.06 6.30
N PRO A 122 11.01 13.36 6.69
CA PRO A 122 11.20 14.43 5.72
C PRO A 122 12.45 14.26 4.84
N ARG A 123 13.52 13.62 5.36
CA ARG A 123 14.71 13.28 4.55
C ARG A 123 14.38 12.20 3.52
N ALA A 124 13.56 11.20 3.89
CA ALA A 124 13.10 10.16 2.95
C ALA A 124 12.28 10.77 1.82
N TYR A 125 11.30 11.61 2.16
CA TYR A 125 10.40 12.23 1.19
C TYR A 125 11.19 13.07 0.17
N LYS A 126 12.13 13.88 0.65
CA LYS A 126 13.02 14.65 -0.22
C LYS A 126 13.87 13.76 -1.14
N MET A 127 14.46 12.69 -0.62
CA MET A 127 15.28 11.76 -1.40
C MET A 127 14.46 11.08 -2.49
N ILE A 128 13.21 10.65 -2.17
CA ILE A 128 12.32 9.99 -3.12
C ILE A 128 11.90 10.99 -4.20
N ASP A 129 11.52 12.20 -3.83
CA ASP A 129 11.14 13.26 -4.78
C ASP A 129 12.27 13.60 -5.77
N GLU A 130 13.52 13.62 -5.29
CA GLU A 130 14.70 13.87 -6.13
C GLU A 130 15.05 12.70 -7.07
N LEU A 131 14.91 11.45 -6.61
CA LEU A 131 15.38 10.26 -7.34
C LEU A 131 14.26 9.53 -8.10
N GLN A 132 13.03 9.59 -7.61
CA GLN A 132 11.84 8.91 -8.14
C GLN A 132 10.61 9.81 -8.02
N PRO A 133 10.53 10.96 -8.71
CA PRO A 133 9.50 11.99 -8.52
C PRO A 133 8.07 11.50 -8.84
N GLN A 134 7.94 10.35 -9.51
CA GLN A 134 6.64 9.73 -9.82
C GLN A 134 6.21 8.68 -8.79
N ALA A 135 7.06 8.37 -7.80
CA ALA A 135 6.74 7.35 -6.81
C ALA A 135 5.72 7.86 -5.78
N VAL A 136 4.71 7.06 -5.53
CA VAL A 136 3.82 7.24 -4.38
C VAL A 136 4.57 6.83 -3.12
N ILE A 137 4.42 7.60 -2.05
CA ILE A 137 5.01 7.26 -0.75
C ILE A 137 3.91 6.80 0.17
N PHE A 138 3.97 5.53 0.58
CA PHE A 138 3.09 4.94 1.57
C PHE A 138 3.72 4.98 2.97
N SER A 139 2.94 5.42 3.93
CA SER A 139 3.16 5.25 5.37
C SER A 139 1.84 5.46 6.12
N ASP A 140 1.83 5.36 7.45
CA ASP A 140 0.61 5.67 8.22
C ASP A 140 0.08 7.09 7.93
N GLY A 141 0.97 8.03 7.69
CA GLY A 141 0.65 9.44 7.44
C GLY A 141 0.85 9.93 6.00
N GLY A 142 1.12 9.05 5.08
CA GLY A 142 1.43 9.42 3.69
C GLY A 142 2.91 9.79 3.48
N PRO A 143 3.22 10.79 2.61
CA PRO A 143 2.33 11.81 2.02
C PRO A 143 1.53 11.40 0.79
N GLY A 144 1.88 10.32 0.10
CA GLY A 144 1.20 9.88 -1.12
C GLY A 144 -0.08 9.10 -0.83
N CYS A 145 0.03 8.03 -0.07
CA CYS A 145 -1.10 7.28 0.46
C CYS A 145 -0.85 6.87 1.91
N ARG A 146 -1.92 6.63 2.65
CA ARG A 146 -1.87 6.26 4.06
C ARG A 146 -2.35 4.85 4.30
N TRP A 147 -1.81 4.22 5.30
CA TRP A 147 -2.39 3.00 5.87
C TRP A 147 -3.81 3.24 6.39
N VAL A 148 -4.71 2.30 6.15
CA VAL A 148 -6.11 2.40 6.57
C VAL A 148 -6.34 2.07 8.05
N GLY A 149 -5.28 1.82 8.83
CA GLY A 149 -5.37 1.57 10.27
C GLY A 149 -5.82 0.16 10.66
N ASN A 150 -5.86 -0.77 9.73
CA ASN A 150 -6.10 -2.18 9.99
C ASN A 150 -5.53 -3.04 8.85
N GLU A 151 -5.19 -4.29 9.16
CA GLU A 151 -4.69 -5.30 8.21
C GLU A 151 -5.80 -6.27 7.76
N LYS A 152 -7.03 -5.80 7.75
CA LYS A 152 -8.20 -6.61 7.40
C LYS A 152 -8.72 -6.34 5.99
N GLY A 153 -8.10 -5.41 5.27
CA GLY A 153 -8.37 -5.09 3.88
C GLY A 153 -9.63 -4.25 3.66
N PHE A 154 -10.05 -3.42 4.61
CA PHE A 154 -11.21 -2.56 4.42
C PHE A 154 -11.05 -1.16 5.01
N ALA A 155 -11.65 -0.19 4.34
CA ALA A 155 -11.83 1.17 4.81
C ALA A 155 -13.22 1.37 5.44
N GLY A 156 -13.41 2.46 6.15
CA GLY A 156 -14.73 2.87 6.66
C GLY A 156 -15.71 3.14 5.52
N ALA A 157 -17.01 2.94 5.77
CA ALA A 157 -18.05 3.24 4.78
C ALA A 157 -18.04 4.73 4.37
N THR A 158 -17.67 5.62 5.27
CA THR A 158 -17.26 7.00 4.97
C THR A 158 -15.74 7.07 5.12
N ASN A 159 -15.03 7.34 4.03
CA ASN A 159 -13.57 7.40 4.01
C ASN A 159 -13.13 8.65 3.23
N TRP A 160 -12.63 9.64 3.95
CA TRP A 160 -12.08 10.87 3.40
C TRP A 160 -10.65 10.66 2.93
N SER A 161 -10.35 11.08 1.70
CA SER A 161 -8.95 11.14 1.22
C SER A 161 -8.22 12.38 1.75
N PHE A 162 -8.56 12.86 2.93
CA PHE A 162 -7.92 13.97 3.61
C PHE A 162 -7.39 13.56 4.96
N LEU A 163 -6.21 14.08 5.32
CA LEU A 163 -5.62 13.97 6.65
C LEU A 163 -5.29 15.36 7.21
N ARG A 164 -5.29 15.47 8.52
CA ARG A 164 -4.65 16.57 9.27
C ARG A 164 -3.14 16.35 9.22
N ALA A 165 -2.50 16.80 8.12
CA ALA A 165 -1.06 16.66 7.96
C ALA A 165 -0.30 17.35 9.08
N GLY A 166 0.76 16.70 9.57
CA GLY A 166 1.53 17.15 10.73
C GLY A 166 1.04 16.59 12.07
N GLU A 167 -0.21 16.14 12.18
CA GLU A 167 -0.69 15.37 13.34
C GLU A 167 -0.44 13.89 13.17
N VAL A 168 -0.66 13.35 11.95
CA VAL A 168 -0.44 11.94 11.61
C VAL A 168 1.00 11.74 11.12
N TYR A 169 1.63 10.70 11.63
CA TYR A 169 3.01 10.32 11.30
C TYR A 169 3.17 8.80 11.39
N PRO A 170 4.19 8.20 10.78
CA PRO A 170 4.45 6.77 10.91
C PRO A 170 4.56 6.32 12.37
N GLY A 171 3.79 5.30 12.76
CA GLY A 171 3.64 4.88 14.16
C GLY A 171 2.62 5.69 14.96
N TYR A 172 1.70 6.36 14.29
CA TYR A 172 0.64 7.18 14.90
C TYR A 172 -0.23 6.37 15.87
N PRO A 173 -0.38 6.80 17.14
CA PRO A 173 -1.03 5.97 18.16
C PRO A 173 -2.54 5.82 17.95
N ASN A 174 -3.21 6.82 17.36
CA ASN A 174 -4.64 6.78 17.07
C ASN A 174 -4.95 6.20 15.68
N TYR A 175 -4.16 5.24 15.24
CA TYR A 175 -4.21 4.65 13.90
C TYR A 175 -5.62 4.22 13.44
N ARG A 176 -6.54 3.91 14.37
CA ARG A 176 -7.91 3.50 14.03
C ARG A 176 -8.73 4.59 13.33
N GLU A 177 -8.40 5.87 13.51
CA GLU A 177 -9.09 6.96 12.79
C GLU A 177 -8.67 7.04 11.32
N LEU A 178 -7.50 6.48 10.96
CA LEU A 178 -7.03 6.42 9.58
C LEU A 178 -7.97 5.63 8.67
N GLN A 179 -8.82 4.78 9.24
CA GLN A 179 -9.86 4.05 8.51
C GLN A 179 -10.90 4.98 7.87
N TYR A 180 -11.10 6.15 8.47
CA TYR A 180 -12.11 7.13 8.04
C TYR A 180 -11.49 8.36 7.39
N GLY A 181 -10.21 8.63 7.60
CA GLY A 181 -9.60 9.92 7.28
C GLY A 181 -10.23 11.06 8.09
N HIS A 182 -9.97 12.29 7.66
CA HIS A 182 -10.44 13.48 8.36
C HIS A 182 -11.26 14.39 7.44
N ALA A 183 -12.52 14.63 7.76
CA ALA A 183 -13.39 15.54 7.00
C ALA A 183 -12.84 16.97 6.94
N ASP A 184 -12.12 17.39 7.99
CA ASP A 184 -11.46 18.69 8.16
C ASP A 184 -9.95 18.62 7.85
N GLY A 185 -9.51 17.59 7.14
CA GLY A 185 -8.11 17.42 6.75
C GLY A 185 -7.63 18.54 5.83
N ASN A 186 -6.34 18.82 5.87
CA ASN A 186 -5.69 19.90 5.14
C ASN A 186 -4.77 19.41 4.01
N GLN A 187 -4.62 18.10 3.84
CA GLN A 187 -3.82 17.48 2.79
C GLN A 187 -4.53 16.27 2.21
N TRP A 188 -4.52 16.15 0.87
CA TRP A 188 -4.99 14.96 0.18
C TRP A 188 -4.02 13.80 0.41
N VAL A 189 -4.49 12.73 1.03
CA VAL A 189 -3.75 11.48 1.25
C VAL A 189 -4.72 10.31 1.12
N ALA A 190 -4.70 9.65 -0.03
CA ALA A 190 -5.59 8.52 -0.30
C ALA A 190 -5.34 7.35 0.68
N ALA A 191 -6.37 6.55 0.94
CA ALA A 191 -6.24 5.36 1.78
C ALA A 191 -5.78 4.15 0.97
N GLU A 192 -4.95 3.30 1.58
CA GLU A 192 -4.62 1.96 1.09
C GLU A 192 -4.95 0.91 2.15
N CYS A 193 -5.68 -0.13 1.71
CA CYS A 193 -6.08 -1.27 2.52
C CYS A 193 -5.16 -2.44 2.21
N ASP A 194 -4.36 -2.84 3.17
CA ASP A 194 -3.50 -4.01 3.08
C ASP A 194 -4.15 -5.24 3.73
N VAL A 195 -3.98 -6.38 3.09
CA VAL A 195 -4.47 -7.67 3.60
C VAL A 195 -3.75 -8.83 2.93
N SER A 196 -3.49 -9.90 3.67
CA SER A 196 -2.96 -11.12 3.06
C SER A 196 -4.08 -12.01 2.53
N ILE A 197 -3.81 -12.69 1.40
CA ILE A 197 -4.70 -13.73 0.87
C ILE A 197 -4.80 -14.94 1.81
N ARG A 198 -3.81 -15.11 2.71
CA ARG A 198 -3.71 -16.15 3.74
C ARG A 198 -3.97 -15.58 5.12
N PRO A 199 -4.10 -16.40 6.18
CA PRO A 199 -4.26 -15.92 7.55
C PRO A 199 -3.09 -15.05 8.04
N GLY A 200 -1.85 -15.36 7.62
CA GLY A 200 -0.64 -14.60 7.96
C GLY A 200 0.01 -13.94 6.73
N TRP A 201 1.06 -13.14 7.00
CA TRP A 201 1.81 -12.42 5.96
C TRP A 201 2.85 -13.30 5.26
N PHE A 202 3.27 -14.39 5.89
CA PHE A 202 4.26 -15.34 5.37
C PHE A 202 3.61 -16.66 5.00
N TYR A 203 4.29 -17.44 4.14
CA TYR A 203 3.81 -18.74 3.71
C TYR A 203 3.99 -19.80 4.80
N HIS A 204 2.91 -20.52 5.09
CA HIS A 204 2.90 -21.69 5.95
C HIS A 204 2.08 -22.80 5.26
N PRO A 205 2.65 -24.00 5.00
CA PRO A 205 1.95 -25.08 4.30
C PRO A 205 0.63 -25.51 4.99
N GLU A 206 0.58 -25.44 6.30
CA GLU A 206 -0.63 -25.74 7.10
C GLU A 206 -1.78 -24.77 6.86
N GLU A 207 -1.52 -23.66 6.15
CA GLU A 207 -2.52 -22.66 5.76
C GLU A 207 -3.09 -22.85 4.35
N ASP A 208 -2.63 -23.84 3.59
CA ASP A 208 -3.06 -24.07 2.19
C ASP A 208 -4.58 -24.29 2.07
N GLY A 209 -5.22 -24.82 3.10
CA GLY A 209 -6.67 -24.95 3.19
C GLY A 209 -7.43 -23.71 3.69
N ARG A 210 -6.72 -22.60 4.00
CA ARG A 210 -7.29 -21.37 4.59
C ARG A 210 -7.06 -20.13 3.72
N VAL A 211 -6.78 -20.34 2.45
CA VAL A 211 -6.65 -19.25 1.46
C VAL A 211 -8.02 -18.59 1.27
N LYS A 212 -8.08 -17.27 1.27
CA LYS A 212 -9.32 -16.52 1.04
C LYS A 212 -9.99 -16.94 -0.25
N THR A 213 -11.27 -17.22 -0.18
CA THR A 213 -12.11 -17.59 -1.31
C THR A 213 -12.35 -16.40 -2.26
N VAL A 214 -12.83 -16.69 -3.46
CA VAL A 214 -13.20 -15.65 -4.44
C VAL A 214 -14.26 -14.69 -3.87
N ASP A 215 -15.22 -15.20 -3.10
CA ASP A 215 -16.28 -14.38 -2.50
C ASP A 215 -15.72 -13.45 -1.41
N GLU A 216 -14.81 -13.95 -0.55
CA GLU A 216 -14.14 -13.13 0.46
C GLU A 216 -13.27 -12.04 -0.19
N LEU A 217 -12.54 -12.37 -1.27
CA LEU A 217 -11.75 -11.38 -2.02
C LEU A 217 -12.64 -10.34 -2.72
N THR A 218 -13.81 -10.76 -3.19
CA THR A 218 -14.80 -9.86 -3.79
C THR A 218 -15.38 -8.89 -2.74
N ASP A 219 -15.71 -9.39 -1.53
CA ASP A 219 -16.15 -8.54 -0.41
C ASP A 219 -15.06 -7.52 -0.04
N LEU A 220 -13.80 -7.96 0.05
CA LEU A 220 -12.67 -7.06 0.30
C LEU A 220 -12.53 -5.97 -0.76
N TYR A 221 -12.74 -6.30 -2.04
CA TYR A 221 -12.70 -5.30 -3.12
C TYR A 221 -13.76 -4.20 -2.91
N TYR A 222 -14.99 -4.58 -2.61
CA TYR A 222 -16.05 -3.60 -2.38
C TYR A 222 -15.87 -2.81 -1.08
N ARG A 223 -15.25 -3.39 -0.07
CA ARG A 223 -14.98 -2.73 1.21
C ARG A 223 -13.69 -1.92 1.24
N SER A 224 -12.83 -2.05 0.23
CA SER A 224 -11.62 -1.23 0.03
C SER A 224 -11.83 -0.25 -1.12
N VAL A 225 -11.81 -0.75 -2.36
CA VAL A 225 -11.97 0.09 -3.56
C VAL A 225 -13.34 0.75 -3.60
N GLY A 226 -14.40 0.03 -3.24
CA GLY A 226 -15.75 0.58 -3.11
C GLY A 226 -15.92 1.59 -1.98
N HIS A 227 -14.97 1.65 -1.03
CA HIS A 227 -14.92 2.63 0.06
C HIS A 227 -13.80 3.66 -0.12
N ASN A 228 -13.51 4.04 -1.37
CA ASN A 228 -12.54 5.09 -1.70
C ASN A 228 -11.12 4.81 -1.18
N ALA A 229 -10.64 3.58 -1.34
CA ALA A 229 -9.27 3.17 -1.01
C ALA A 229 -8.66 2.32 -2.12
N THR A 230 -7.35 2.13 -2.12
CA THR A 230 -6.70 1.08 -2.91
C THR A 230 -6.74 -0.24 -2.15
N LEU A 231 -6.57 -1.36 -2.86
CA LEU A 231 -6.42 -2.69 -2.27
C LEU A 231 -5.02 -3.21 -2.54
N LEU A 232 -4.24 -3.40 -1.49
CA LEU A 232 -2.97 -4.11 -1.49
C LEU A 232 -3.21 -5.54 -0.99
N LEU A 233 -3.13 -6.52 -1.90
CA LEU A 233 -3.31 -7.92 -1.58
C LEU A 233 -1.95 -8.62 -1.52
N ASN A 234 -1.57 -9.11 -0.34
CA ASN A 234 -0.33 -9.84 -0.16
C ASN A 234 -0.46 -11.30 -0.61
N PHE A 235 0.54 -11.76 -1.36
CA PHE A 235 0.72 -13.15 -1.80
C PHE A 235 2.02 -13.68 -1.20
N PRO A 236 1.98 -14.44 -0.10
CA PRO A 236 3.17 -15.08 0.43
C PRO A 236 3.75 -16.05 -0.59
N VAL A 237 5.05 -15.99 -0.82
CA VAL A 237 5.75 -16.96 -1.66
C VAL A 237 6.17 -18.17 -0.82
N ASP A 238 6.13 -19.36 -1.43
CA ASP A 238 6.60 -20.59 -0.80
C ASP A 238 8.14 -20.66 -0.72
N ARG A 239 8.68 -21.78 -0.25
CA ARG A 239 10.13 -21.97 -0.10
C ARG A 239 10.89 -22.08 -1.42
N ASP A 240 10.18 -22.32 -2.51
CA ASP A 240 10.73 -22.36 -3.87
C ASP A 240 10.64 -20.99 -4.56
N GLY A 241 10.11 -19.96 -3.86
CA GLY A 241 9.91 -18.60 -4.36
C GLY A 241 8.71 -18.48 -5.29
N LEU A 242 7.75 -19.41 -5.22
CA LEU A 242 6.56 -19.42 -6.06
C LEU A 242 5.31 -19.05 -5.27
N ILE A 243 4.35 -18.45 -5.97
CA ILE A 243 2.99 -18.26 -5.42
C ILE A 243 2.26 -19.61 -5.51
N HIS A 244 1.73 -20.08 -4.40
CA HIS A 244 1.03 -21.36 -4.32
C HIS A 244 -0.14 -21.43 -5.31
N PRO A 245 -0.38 -22.59 -5.96
CA PRO A 245 -1.41 -22.74 -7.00
C PRO A 245 -2.81 -22.30 -6.56
N THR A 246 -3.22 -22.56 -5.31
CA THR A 246 -4.51 -22.13 -4.78
C THR A 246 -4.62 -20.61 -4.72
N ASP A 247 -3.56 -19.92 -4.26
CA ASP A 247 -3.51 -18.45 -4.17
C ASP A 247 -3.65 -17.83 -5.57
N SER A 248 -2.87 -18.36 -6.53
CA SER A 248 -2.92 -17.94 -7.93
C SER A 248 -4.30 -18.16 -8.56
N ALA A 249 -4.90 -19.33 -8.33
CA ALA A 249 -6.23 -19.66 -8.87
C ALA A 249 -7.30 -18.72 -8.30
N ASN A 250 -7.29 -18.48 -6.99
CA ASN A 250 -8.26 -17.60 -6.34
C ASN A 250 -8.09 -16.15 -6.78
N ALA A 251 -6.85 -15.66 -6.93
CA ALA A 251 -6.58 -14.31 -7.45
C ALA A 251 -7.08 -14.13 -8.89
N VAL A 252 -6.84 -15.10 -9.77
CA VAL A 252 -7.30 -15.05 -11.16
C VAL A 252 -8.83 -15.10 -11.24
N ASN A 253 -9.46 -15.98 -10.46
CA ASN A 253 -10.91 -16.10 -10.45
C ASN A 253 -11.58 -14.89 -9.80
N PHE A 254 -11.01 -14.32 -8.76
CA PHE A 254 -11.43 -13.04 -8.18
C PHE A 254 -11.41 -11.93 -9.24
N HIS A 255 -10.30 -11.78 -9.97
CA HIS A 255 -10.20 -10.77 -11.02
C HIS A 255 -11.29 -10.96 -12.09
N LYS A 256 -11.49 -12.20 -12.56
CA LYS A 256 -12.56 -12.51 -13.54
C LYS A 256 -13.94 -12.20 -12.98
N ASN A 257 -14.18 -12.48 -11.69
CA ASN A 257 -15.47 -12.19 -11.04
C ASN A 257 -15.75 -10.69 -11.01
N ILE A 258 -14.77 -9.86 -10.60
CA ILE A 258 -14.89 -8.41 -10.62
C ILE A 258 -15.13 -7.89 -12.04
N GLN A 259 -14.36 -8.37 -13.02
CA GLN A 259 -14.56 -7.98 -14.42
C GLN A 259 -15.99 -8.28 -14.89
N LYS A 260 -16.50 -9.48 -14.60
CA LYS A 260 -17.85 -9.87 -14.98
C LYS A 260 -18.93 -9.01 -14.30
N GLN A 261 -18.77 -8.71 -13.01
CA GLN A 261 -19.72 -7.88 -12.26
C GLN A 261 -19.77 -6.44 -12.78
N LEU A 262 -18.64 -5.91 -13.24
CA LEU A 262 -18.49 -4.54 -13.72
C LEU A 262 -18.49 -4.42 -15.26
N GLU A 263 -18.73 -5.53 -15.98
CA GLU A 263 -18.71 -5.55 -17.46
C GLU A 263 -19.72 -4.62 -18.07
N LYS A 264 -20.92 -4.55 -17.49
CA LYS A 264 -22.04 -3.77 -18.00
C LYS A 264 -22.33 -2.59 -17.07
N ASN A 265 -22.15 -1.38 -17.58
CA ASN A 265 -22.66 -0.18 -16.92
C ASN A 265 -24.19 -0.14 -17.10
N LEU A 266 -24.95 -0.47 -16.07
CA LEU A 266 -26.42 -0.49 -16.11
C LEU A 266 -27.01 0.90 -16.27
N LEU A 267 -26.28 1.96 -15.96
CA LEU A 267 -26.72 3.33 -16.03
C LEU A 267 -26.36 4.00 -17.37
N ALA A 268 -25.57 3.33 -18.24
CA ALA A 268 -25.14 3.91 -19.51
C ALA A 268 -26.31 4.33 -20.39
N GLY A 269 -26.34 5.60 -20.77
CA GLY A 269 -27.38 6.15 -21.63
C GLY A 269 -28.71 6.46 -20.95
N LEU A 270 -28.84 6.20 -19.64
CA LEU A 270 -30.01 6.61 -18.87
C LEU A 270 -29.96 8.10 -18.53
N SER A 271 -31.14 8.70 -18.41
CA SER A 271 -31.28 10.09 -17.95
C SER A 271 -31.83 10.08 -16.53
N PRO A 272 -31.01 10.34 -15.51
CA PRO A 272 -31.48 10.36 -14.12
C PRO A 272 -32.44 11.54 -13.86
N LYS A 273 -33.34 11.33 -12.88
CA LYS A 273 -34.14 12.38 -12.27
C LYS A 273 -33.56 12.70 -10.91
N THR A 274 -33.44 13.97 -10.58
CA THR A 274 -32.90 14.44 -9.30
C THR A 274 -33.88 15.36 -8.60
N SER A 275 -33.84 15.38 -7.27
CA SER A 275 -34.64 16.29 -6.45
C SER A 275 -34.08 17.72 -6.42
N ASP A 276 -32.77 17.90 -6.71
CA ASP A 276 -32.09 19.19 -6.71
C ASP A 276 -30.85 19.18 -7.62
N GLU A 277 -30.54 20.31 -8.27
CA GLU A 277 -29.33 20.51 -9.06
C GLU A 277 -28.80 21.94 -8.87
N ARG A 278 -27.50 22.10 -8.64
CA ARG A 278 -26.83 23.40 -8.49
C ARG A 278 -26.84 24.23 -9.79
N GLY A 279 -27.30 23.69 -10.86
CA GLY A 279 -27.40 24.31 -12.17
C GLY A 279 -26.82 23.46 -13.29
N LYS A 280 -26.83 23.97 -14.51
CA LYS A 280 -26.51 23.19 -15.74
C LYS A 280 -25.13 22.53 -15.70
N ALA A 281 -24.14 23.17 -15.08
CA ALA A 281 -22.77 22.63 -14.99
C ALA A 281 -22.67 21.41 -14.05
N PHE A 282 -23.66 21.23 -13.16
CA PHE A 282 -23.70 20.16 -12.15
C PHE A 282 -24.96 19.32 -12.27
N SER A 283 -25.43 19.13 -13.51
CA SER A 283 -26.68 18.43 -13.77
C SER A 283 -26.55 16.93 -13.56
N ALA A 284 -27.67 16.27 -13.31
CA ALA A 284 -27.75 14.80 -13.14
C ALA A 284 -27.17 14.02 -14.34
N LYS A 285 -27.13 14.59 -15.53
CA LYS A 285 -26.53 13.95 -16.73
C LYS A 285 -25.04 13.63 -16.55
N ALA A 286 -24.32 14.37 -15.73
CA ALA A 286 -22.91 14.14 -15.41
C ALA A 286 -22.66 12.77 -14.74
N VAL A 287 -23.69 12.16 -14.15
CA VAL A 287 -23.54 10.82 -13.50
C VAL A 287 -23.40 9.69 -14.53
N THR A 288 -23.79 9.90 -15.78
CA THR A 288 -23.84 8.85 -16.81
C THR A 288 -23.11 9.22 -18.12
N ASP A 289 -22.36 10.34 -18.15
CA ASP A 289 -21.68 10.83 -19.36
C ASP A 289 -20.30 10.20 -19.59
N ASN A 290 -19.79 9.40 -18.67
CA ASN A 290 -18.45 8.79 -18.66
C ASN A 290 -17.29 9.82 -18.64
N ASP A 291 -17.56 11.03 -18.21
CA ASP A 291 -16.54 12.07 -18.01
C ASP A 291 -16.27 12.23 -16.51
N TYR A 292 -15.03 11.92 -16.08
CA TYR A 292 -14.63 11.98 -14.67
C TYR A 292 -14.37 13.42 -14.17
N ASP A 293 -14.35 14.39 -15.08
CA ASP A 293 -14.19 15.82 -14.73
C ASP A 293 -15.53 16.50 -14.49
N THR A 294 -16.65 15.83 -14.81
CA THR A 294 -18.01 16.29 -14.56
C THR A 294 -18.63 15.57 -13.37
N TYR A 295 -19.55 16.21 -12.69
CA TYR A 295 -20.28 15.63 -11.56
C TYR A 295 -21.61 16.31 -11.31
N TRP A 296 -22.53 15.58 -10.73
CA TRP A 296 -23.76 16.15 -10.20
C TRP A 296 -23.52 16.72 -8.81
N ALA A 297 -24.11 17.90 -8.53
CA ALA A 297 -24.12 18.48 -7.20
C ALA A 297 -25.46 19.17 -6.91
N THR A 298 -25.84 19.17 -5.63
CA THR A 298 -26.96 19.97 -5.09
C THR A 298 -26.54 21.39 -4.79
N ASN A 299 -27.50 22.27 -4.49
CA ASN A 299 -27.24 23.57 -3.91
C ASN A 299 -26.59 23.43 -2.50
N ASP A 300 -25.84 24.44 -2.06
CA ASP A 300 -24.98 24.34 -0.85
C ASP A 300 -25.74 24.10 0.45
N ASP A 301 -26.98 24.52 0.54
CA ASP A 301 -27.85 24.39 1.72
C ASP A 301 -28.71 23.11 1.71
N VAL A 302 -28.62 22.31 0.65
CA VAL A 302 -29.33 21.03 0.51
C VAL A 302 -28.53 19.90 1.18
N THR A 303 -29.05 19.39 2.29
CA THR A 303 -28.40 18.33 3.09
C THR A 303 -28.89 16.92 2.76
N SER A 304 -29.94 16.80 1.93
CA SER A 304 -30.51 15.53 1.48
C SER A 304 -31.07 15.66 0.08
N ALA A 305 -30.70 14.75 -0.80
CA ALA A 305 -31.18 14.71 -2.16
C ALA A 305 -31.37 13.28 -2.63
N THR A 306 -32.18 13.11 -3.69
CA THR A 306 -32.40 11.82 -4.34
C THR A 306 -31.99 11.91 -5.81
N ILE A 307 -31.47 10.80 -6.31
CA ILE A 307 -31.26 10.54 -7.72
C ILE A 307 -31.94 9.23 -8.09
N GLU A 308 -32.76 9.24 -9.13
CA GLU A 308 -33.56 8.09 -9.55
C GLU A 308 -33.19 7.72 -10.99
N PHE A 309 -33.08 6.42 -11.23
CA PHE A 309 -32.85 5.82 -12.54
C PHE A 309 -34.00 4.83 -12.84
N ASP A 310 -34.47 4.84 -14.07
CA ASP A 310 -35.39 3.84 -14.60
C ASP A 310 -34.55 2.77 -15.33
N LEU A 311 -34.38 1.56 -14.69
CA LEU A 311 -33.52 0.47 -15.12
C LEU A 311 -34.23 -0.51 -16.06
#